data_44cbdb9b23b31c0c0abf0087ffbaf70e
#
_entry.id   44cbdb9b23b31c0c0abf0087ffbaf70e
#
_cell.length_a   1.000
_cell.length_b   1.000
_cell.length_c   1.000
_cell.angle_alpha   90.00
_cell.angle_beta   90.00
_cell.angle_gamma   90.00
#
_symmetry.space_group_name_H-M   'P 1'
#
loop_
_entity.id
_entity.type
_entity.pdbx_description
1 polymer ?
#
loop_
_entity_poly.entity_id
_entity_poly.type
_entity_poly.pdbx_seq_one_letter_code
_entity_poly.pdbx_strand_id
1 'polypeptide(L)'
;MKRRQLLWASAAIGGTTLWPEARLLAQQAQDFIEGPPVADIPAQKLSPHVWMIYSPDGFPTPENRGMMANVIFVVTTAGVVVIDSGASLQIGQMAIRMIRKVTDKPVVAVFNSHYHGDHWLGNHAFVKTYGDKLPIYALPSTIEKLKGAEGNLWRSLMERWTNQSTLGTQVVLPNSPVQQGQSIQIGDVTFRMHHYGTAHTPSDLCVEVVQDKVTAVGDIAMTNRIANMDDGSYPGTFKYYKSLEAATGQQLWVPGHGQARPDLLKTYGEFMAGIWEPCLKAVEDGKTEAEARAAVMKDPRVAARAKSMQGFDGNIGKYVSLAYLEAEKVAF
;
A
#
# COMPACT_ATOMS: atom_id res chain seq x y z
N MET A 1 -48.75 59.32 22.58
CA MET A 1 -48.02 58.98 21.33
C MET A 1 -47.01 57.96 21.60
N LYS A 2 -47.05 56.85 20.89
CA LYS A 2 -46.43 55.58 21.26
C LYS A 2 -44.92 55.52 21.01
N ARG A 3 -44.11 55.19 22.00
CA ARG A 3 -42.66 54.85 21.90
C ARG A 3 -42.52 53.44 21.34
N ARG A 4 -41.81 53.31 20.22
CA ARG A 4 -41.31 52.02 19.71
C ARG A 4 -39.90 51.79 20.29
N GLN A 5 -39.75 50.78 21.12
CA GLN A 5 -38.46 50.24 21.55
C GLN A 5 -37.94 49.32 20.47
N LEU A 6 -36.77 49.62 19.93
CA LEU A 6 -35.96 48.71 19.10
C LEU A 6 -35.18 47.80 20.04
N LEU A 7 -35.48 46.51 20.00
CA LEU A 7 -34.66 45.48 20.61
C LEU A 7 -33.53 45.09 19.64
N TRP A 8 -32.31 45.39 20.05
CA TRP A 8 -31.11 44.82 19.42
C TRP A 8 -30.91 43.41 19.92
N ALA A 9 -31.11 42.41 19.05
CA ALA A 9 -30.71 41.02 19.33
C ALA A 9 -29.23 40.88 18.94
N SER A 10 -28.34 40.86 19.94
CA SER A 10 -26.97 40.48 19.78
C SER A 10 -26.89 38.96 19.50
N ALA A 11 -26.59 38.60 18.26
CA ALA A 11 -26.29 37.24 17.90
C ALA A 11 -24.88 36.91 18.46
N ALA A 12 -24.81 36.24 19.60
CA ALA A 12 -23.61 35.61 20.08
C ALA A 12 -23.32 34.43 19.17
N ILE A 13 -22.23 34.55 18.40
CA ILE A 13 -21.61 33.40 17.71
C ILE A 13 -20.95 32.54 18.77
N GLY A 14 -21.76 31.63 19.37
CA GLY A 14 -21.27 30.59 20.22
C GLY A 14 -20.55 29.56 19.38
N GLY A 15 -19.21 29.55 19.42
CA GLY A 15 -18.44 28.41 18.94
C GLY A 15 -18.92 27.16 19.67
N THR A 16 -19.59 26.26 18.97
CA THR A 16 -20.03 24.97 19.49
C THR A 16 -18.82 24.08 19.67
N THR A 17 -18.15 24.22 20.83
CA THR A 17 -17.31 23.13 21.34
C THR A 17 -18.26 21.99 21.68
N LEU A 18 -18.46 21.09 20.73
CA LEU A 18 -19.20 19.86 21.00
C LEU A 18 -18.54 19.17 22.20
N TRP A 19 -19.33 18.84 23.20
CA TRP A 19 -18.89 18.14 24.39
C TRP A 19 -18.18 16.84 23.97
N PRO A 20 -17.15 16.37 24.69
CA PRO A 20 -16.43 15.14 24.33
C PRO A 20 -17.33 13.96 24.04
N GLU A 21 -18.43 13.83 24.77
CA GLU A 21 -19.45 12.78 24.55
C GLU A 21 -20.20 12.94 23.23
N ALA A 22 -20.53 14.16 22.82
CA ALA A 22 -21.19 14.42 21.54
C ALA A 22 -20.24 14.17 20.36
N ARG A 23 -18.93 14.41 20.53
CA ARG A 23 -17.90 14.02 19.55
C ARG A 23 -17.77 12.50 19.47
N LEU A 24 -17.78 11.80 20.60
CA LEU A 24 -17.72 10.35 20.66
C LEU A 24 -18.96 9.71 20.01
N LEU A 25 -20.16 10.24 20.27
CA LEU A 25 -21.41 9.81 19.65
C LEU A 25 -21.46 10.10 18.15
N ALA A 26 -20.93 11.27 17.71
CA ALA A 26 -20.83 11.59 16.29
C ALA A 26 -19.83 10.68 15.57
N GLN A 27 -18.72 10.32 16.21
CA GLN A 27 -17.74 9.39 15.70
C GLN A 27 -18.29 7.96 15.65
N GLN A 28 -19.01 7.52 16.68
CA GLN A 28 -19.73 6.25 16.70
C GLN A 28 -20.84 6.19 15.64
N ALA A 29 -21.55 7.30 15.39
CA ALA A 29 -22.55 7.36 14.33
C ALA A 29 -21.92 7.25 12.92
N GLN A 30 -20.73 7.79 12.70
CA GLN A 30 -19.97 7.60 11.45
C GLN A 30 -19.56 6.14 11.25
N ASP A 31 -19.26 5.41 12.32
CA ASP A 31 -18.88 3.99 12.25
C ASP A 31 -20.04 3.07 11.83
N PHE A 32 -21.31 3.55 11.89
CA PHE A 32 -22.49 2.82 11.41
C PHE A 32 -22.80 3.06 9.92
N ILE A 33 -22.22 4.08 9.31
CA ILE A 33 -22.43 4.38 7.88
C ILE A 33 -21.34 3.67 7.09
N GLU A 34 -21.71 2.58 6.42
CA GLU A 34 -20.82 1.93 5.48
C GLU A 34 -20.96 2.57 4.08
N GLY A 35 -19.85 2.83 3.43
CA GLY A 35 -19.81 3.27 2.03
C GLY A 35 -20.35 2.18 1.09
N PRO A 36 -20.62 2.53 -0.18
CA PRO A 36 -21.18 1.60 -1.14
C PRO A 36 -20.22 0.43 -1.44
N PRO A 37 -20.73 -0.76 -1.76
CA PRO A 37 -19.89 -1.92 -2.07
C PRO A 37 -19.06 -1.67 -3.32
N VAL A 38 -17.83 -2.19 -3.33
CA VAL A 38 -16.98 -2.24 -4.52
C VAL A 38 -17.47 -3.35 -5.45
N ALA A 39 -17.44 -3.09 -6.75
CA ALA A 39 -17.80 -4.07 -7.77
C ALA A 39 -16.86 -5.29 -7.72
N ASP A 40 -17.41 -6.46 -8.00
CA ASP A 40 -16.63 -7.70 -8.04
C ASP A 40 -15.60 -7.68 -9.17
N ILE A 41 -14.34 -7.94 -8.84
CA ILE A 41 -13.22 -8.08 -9.77
C ILE A 41 -12.76 -9.53 -9.73
N PRO A 42 -12.91 -10.29 -10.83
CA PRO A 42 -12.53 -11.70 -10.86
C PRO A 42 -11.07 -11.93 -10.51
N ALA A 43 -10.81 -12.91 -9.66
CA ALA A 43 -9.44 -13.31 -9.33
C ALA A 43 -8.79 -14.05 -10.50
N GLN A 44 -7.53 -13.73 -10.77
CA GLN A 44 -6.68 -14.37 -11.76
C GLN A 44 -5.80 -15.43 -11.09
N LYS A 45 -5.79 -16.65 -11.63
CA LYS A 45 -4.88 -17.69 -11.14
C LYS A 45 -3.46 -17.44 -11.66
N LEU A 46 -2.49 -17.33 -10.76
CA LEU A 46 -1.09 -17.08 -11.11
C LEU A 46 -0.24 -18.37 -11.09
N SER A 47 -0.57 -19.28 -10.17
CA SER A 47 0.16 -20.53 -9.95
C SER A 47 -0.78 -21.58 -9.32
N PRO A 48 -0.33 -22.80 -8.99
CA PRO A 48 -1.19 -23.81 -8.40
C PRO A 48 -1.98 -23.35 -7.18
N HIS A 49 -1.36 -22.55 -6.27
CA HIS A 49 -1.98 -22.08 -5.05
C HIS A 49 -2.30 -20.58 -5.04
N VAL A 50 -1.64 -19.75 -5.89
CA VAL A 50 -1.68 -18.30 -5.81
C VAL A 50 -2.68 -17.70 -6.80
N TRP A 51 -3.47 -16.76 -6.29
CA TRP A 51 -4.45 -15.97 -7.04
C TRP A 51 -4.26 -14.48 -6.75
N MET A 52 -4.62 -13.63 -7.70
CA MET A 52 -4.55 -12.18 -7.58
C MET A 52 -5.84 -11.54 -8.05
N ILE A 53 -6.42 -10.67 -7.24
CA ILE A 53 -7.45 -9.72 -7.65
C ILE A 53 -6.71 -8.49 -8.13
N TYR A 54 -6.68 -8.30 -9.45
CA TYR A 54 -5.88 -7.28 -10.10
C TYR A 54 -6.59 -5.93 -10.12
N SER A 55 -5.90 -4.86 -9.68
CA SER A 55 -6.35 -3.49 -9.89
C SER A 55 -5.61 -2.84 -11.06
N PRO A 56 -6.32 -2.35 -12.09
CA PRO A 56 -5.71 -1.60 -13.19
C PRO A 56 -5.33 -0.19 -12.80
N ASP A 57 -5.96 0.37 -11.75
CA ASP A 57 -5.77 1.76 -11.34
C ASP A 57 -4.58 1.92 -10.41
N GLY A 58 -3.84 3.01 -10.59
CA GLY A 58 -2.68 3.32 -9.77
C GLY A 58 -2.98 4.24 -8.58
N PHE A 59 -4.15 4.88 -8.54
CA PHE A 59 -4.53 5.86 -7.52
C PHE A 59 -5.98 5.69 -7.08
N PRO A 60 -6.32 6.08 -5.82
CA PRO A 60 -7.69 6.03 -5.34
C PRO A 60 -8.51 7.16 -5.96
N THR A 61 -9.72 6.84 -6.39
CA THR A 61 -10.71 7.81 -6.91
C THR A 61 -12.09 7.49 -6.38
N PRO A 62 -13.06 8.44 -6.48
CA PRO A 62 -14.45 8.14 -6.18
C PRO A 62 -15.03 7.02 -7.04
N GLU A 63 -14.61 6.92 -8.32
CA GLU A 63 -15.12 5.96 -9.29
C GLU A 63 -14.64 4.53 -8.97
N ASN A 64 -13.35 4.34 -8.67
CA ASN A 64 -12.81 3.04 -8.29
C ASN A 64 -12.99 2.72 -6.80
N ARG A 65 -13.54 3.66 -6.01
CA ARG A 65 -13.80 3.51 -4.57
C ARG A 65 -12.58 3.05 -3.78
N GLY A 66 -11.38 3.50 -4.19
CA GLY A 66 -10.11 3.14 -3.58
C GLY A 66 -9.53 1.79 -4.01
N MET A 67 -10.13 1.10 -4.99
CA MET A 67 -9.54 -0.12 -5.55
C MET A 67 -8.35 0.22 -6.44
N MET A 68 -7.16 0.26 -5.84
CA MET A 68 -5.92 0.69 -6.47
C MET A 68 -4.77 -0.31 -6.27
N ALA A 69 -4.79 -1.10 -5.20
CA ALA A 69 -3.81 -2.13 -4.90
C ALA A 69 -4.35 -3.52 -5.22
N ASN A 70 -3.47 -4.43 -5.59
CA ASN A 70 -3.79 -5.84 -5.76
C ASN A 70 -4.09 -6.49 -4.41
N VAL A 71 -5.03 -7.42 -4.40
CA VAL A 71 -5.25 -8.34 -3.27
C VAL A 71 -4.82 -9.73 -3.72
N ILE A 72 -3.85 -10.32 -3.02
CA ILE A 72 -3.30 -11.63 -3.34
C ILE A 72 -3.85 -12.64 -2.34
N PHE A 73 -4.21 -13.85 -2.79
CA PHE A 73 -4.55 -14.91 -1.87
C PHE A 73 -4.01 -16.26 -2.32
N VAL A 74 -3.74 -17.10 -1.34
CA VAL A 74 -3.12 -18.41 -1.51
C VAL A 74 -4.05 -19.47 -0.91
N VAL A 75 -4.47 -20.42 -1.72
CA VAL A 75 -5.35 -21.52 -1.30
C VAL A 75 -4.49 -22.70 -0.86
N THR A 76 -4.52 -23.02 0.43
CA THR A 76 -3.78 -24.13 1.04
C THR A 76 -4.71 -25.25 1.48
N THR A 77 -4.17 -26.40 1.91
CA THR A 77 -4.98 -27.47 2.49
C THR A 77 -5.66 -27.09 3.80
N ALA A 78 -5.07 -26.15 4.58
CA ALA A 78 -5.59 -25.71 5.87
C ALA A 78 -6.57 -24.51 5.80
N GLY A 79 -6.62 -23.81 4.66
CA GLY A 79 -7.42 -22.59 4.49
C GLY A 79 -6.79 -21.62 3.50
N VAL A 80 -7.31 -20.41 3.46
CA VAL A 80 -6.82 -19.35 2.58
C VAL A 80 -5.95 -18.37 3.36
N VAL A 81 -4.83 -18.00 2.77
CA VAL A 81 -3.95 -16.92 3.26
C VAL A 81 -4.08 -15.73 2.34
N VAL A 82 -4.29 -14.53 2.89
CA VAL A 82 -4.37 -13.28 2.13
C VAL A 82 -3.08 -12.50 2.31
N ILE A 83 -2.57 -11.90 1.24
CA ILE A 83 -1.42 -10.99 1.27
C ILE A 83 -1.90 -9.65 0.73
N ASP A 84 -1.86 -8.63 1.57
CA ASP A 84 -2.48 -7.32 1.43
C ASP A 84 -4.00 -7.37 1.23
N SER A 85 -4.69 -6.75 2.15
CA SER A 85 -6.16 -6.88 2.28
C SER A 85 -6.95 -5.81 1.53
N GLY A 86 -6.26 -4.82 0.93
CA GLY A 86 -6.89 -3.70 0.22
C GLY A 86 -7.12 -2.46 1.08
N ALA A 87 -7.64 -1.40 0.45
CA ALA A 87 -7.71 -0.04 0.97
C ALA A 87 -8.94 0.25 1.87
N SER A 88 -9.84 -0.69 2.07
CA SER A 88 -11.06 -0.45 2.84
C SER A 88 -11.81 -1.72 3.24
N LEU A 89 -12.77 -1.56 4.16
CA LEU A 89 -13.77 -2.57 4.48
C LEU A 89 -14.44 -3.13 3.22
N GLN A 90 -14.87 -2.26 2.30
CA GLN A 90 -15.61 -2.64 1.10
C GLN A 90 -14.76 -3.45 0.12
N ILE A 91 -13.46 -3.11 0.00
CA ILE A 91 -12.51 -3.86 -0.83
C ILE A 91 -12.23 -5.23 -0.20
N GLY A 92 -11.99 -5.29 1.11
CA GLY A 92 -11.84 -6.56 1.82
C GLY A 92 -13.08 -7.45 1.70
N GLN A 93 -14.29 -6.89 1.77
CA GLN A 93 -15.55 -7.62 1.53
C GLN A 93 -15.64 -8.15 0.09
N MET A 94 -15.23 -7.35 -0.89
CA MET A 94 -15.14 -7.80 -2.30
C MET A 94 -14.13 -8.93 -2.44
N ALA A 95 -12.95 -8.82 -1.84
CA ALA A 95 -11.94 -9.88 -1.85
C ALA A 95 -12.48 -11.19 -1.24
N ILE A 96 -13.20 -11.13 -0.12
CA ILE A 96 -13.86 -12.30 0.49
C ILE A 96 -14.87 -12.93 -0.48
N ARG A 97 -15.68 -12.13 -1.19
CA ARG A 97 -16.60 -12.68 -2.21
C ARG A 97 -15.85 -13.36 -3.34
N MET A 98 -14.72 -12.81 -3.80
CA MET A 98 -13.92 -13.42 -4.86
C MET A 98 -13.21 -14.70 -4.39
N ILE A 99 -12.70 -14.74 -3.19
CA ILE A 99 -12.15 -15.95 -2.58
C ILE A 99 -13.21 -17.07 -2.56
N ARG A 100 -14.43 -16.75 -2.14
CA ARG A 100 -15.54 -17.72 -2.09
C ARG A 100 -15.98 -18.25 -3.46
N LYS A 101 -15.68 -17.53 -4.55
CA LYS A 101 -15.88 -18.05 -5.92
C LYS A 101 -14.82 -19.07 -6.34
N VAL A 102 -13.66 -19.08 -5.65
CA VAL A 102 -12.55 -20.00 -5.93
C VAL A 102 -12.56 -21.23 -5.00
N THR A 103 -12.92 -21.03 -3.72
CA THR A 103 -12.88 -22.08 -2.69
C THR A 103 -13.83 -21.78 -1.52
N ASP A 104 -14.38 -22.84 -0.94
CA ASP A 104 -15.22 -22.75 0.29
C ASP A 104 -14.38 -22.69 1.59
N LYS A 105 -13.05 -22.82 1.50
CA LYS A 105 -12.17 -22.79 2.66
C LYS A 105 -12.17 -21.42 3.31
N PRO A 106 -12.14 -21.34 4.67
CA PRO A 106 -12.06 -20.07 5.38
C PRO A 106 -10.70 -19.40 5.19
N VAL A 107 -10.66 -18.07 5.34
CA VAL A 107 -9.39 -17.35 5.51
C VAL A 107 -8.87 -17.63 6.91
N VAL A 108 -7.60 -18.05 7.00
CA VAL A 108 -6.93 -18.46 8.24
C VAL A 108 -5.75 -17.56 8.61
N ALA A 109 -5.30 -16.69 7.71
CA ALA A 109 -4.25 -15.71 7.97
C ALA A 109 -4.29 -14.56 6.96
N VAL A 110 -3.76 -13.41 7.38
CA VAL A 110 -3.48 -12.24 6.53
C VAL A 110 -2.03 -11.82 6.74
N PHE A 111 -1.34 -11.40 5.69
CA PHE A 111 -0.06 -10.71 5.74
C PHE A 111 -0.22 -9.29 5.22
N ASN A 112 0.40 -8.30 5.89
CA ASN A 112 0.47 -6.94 5.38
C ASN A 112 1.93 -6.60 5.04
N SER A 113 2.15 -6.14 3.81
CA SER A 113 3.49 -5.86 3.28
C SER A 113 4.15 -4.65 3.93
N HIS A 114 3.41 -3.55 4.13
CA HIS A 114 3.89 -2.32 4.75
C HIS A 114 2.73 -1.47 5.29
N TYR A 115 3.01 -0.25 5.79
CA TYR A 115 2.02 0.56 6.51
C TYR A 115 1.15 1.48 5.62
N HIS A 116 1.28 1.51 4.29
CA HIS A 116 0.38 2.30 3.45
C HIS A 116 -1.02 1.69 3.41
N GLY A 117 -2.04 2.55 3.52
CA GLY A 117 -3.40 2.15 3.84
C GLY A 117 -4.09 1.26 2.81
N ASP A 118 -3.67 1.35 1.56
CA ASP A 118 -4.20 0.53 0.47
C ASP A 118 -3.80 -0.96 0.55
N HIS A 119 -2.93 -1.33 1.50
CA HIS A 119 -2.47 -2.70 1.72
C HIS A 119 -3.07 -3.37 2.95
N TRP A 120 -3.63 -2.60 3.91
CA TRP A 120 -4.05 -3.20 5.18
C TRP A 120 -5.42 -2.73 5.71
N LEU A 121 -6.00 -1.64 5.23
CA LEU A 121 -7.30 -1.15 5.74
C LEU A 121 -8.44 -2.15 5.54
N GLY A 122 -8.31 -3.06 4.57
CA GLY A 122 -9.22 -4.18 4.37
C GLY A 122 -9.16 -5.26 5.46
N ASN A 123 -8.18 -5.24 6.38
CA ASN A 123 -8.11 -6.14 7.54
C ASN A 123 -9.44 -6.17 8.31
N HIS A 124 -10.13 -5.02 8.37
CA HIS A 124 -11.44 -4.90 9.01
C HIS A 124 -12.47 -5.90 8.48
N ALA A 125 -12.55 -6.09 7.15
CA ALA A 125 -13.48 -7.04 6.55
C ALA A 125 -13.17 -8.49 6.96
N PHE A 126 -11.90 -8.84 7.02
CA PHE A 126 -11.46 -10.18 7.36
C PHE A 126 -11.70 -10.49 8.83
N VAL A 127 -11.40 -9.56 9.74
CA VAL A 127 -11.69 -9.73 11.17
C VAL A 127 -13.20 -9.76 11.43
N LYS A 128 -13.97 -8.87 10.79
CA LYS A 128 -15.45 -8.87 10.87
C LYS A 128 -16.05 -10.21 10.43
N THR A 129 -15.41 -10.91 9.49
CA THR A 129 -15.93 -12.17 8.91
C THR A 129 -15.40 -13.41 9.61
N TYR A 130 -14.12 -13.44 10.01
CA TYR A 130 -13.45 -14.64 10.52
C TYR A 130 -13.07 -14.53 12.01
N GLY A 131 -13.36 -13.38 12.64
CA GLY A 131 -13.19 -13.13 14.07
C GLY A 131 -11.87 -12.48 14.46
N ASP A 132 -11.84 -11.89 15.65
CA ASP A 132 -10.73 -11.08 16.18
C ASP A 132 -9.43 -11.85 16.42
N LYS A 133 -9.50 -13.19 16.44
CA LYS A 133 -8.34 -14.07 16.62
C LYS A 133 -7.64 -14.41 15.30
N LEU A 134 -8.14 -13.93 14.16
CA LEU A 134 -7.49 -14.12 12.87
C LEU A 134 -6.05 -13.58 12.94
N PRO A 135 -5.01 -14.41 12.69
CA PRO A 135 -3.63 -13.92 12.64
C PRO A 135 -3.44 -12.95 11.48
N ILE A 136 -2.98 -11.75 11.79
CA ILE A 136 -2.59 -10.73 10.82
C ILE A 136 -1.11 -10.45 11.04
N TYR A 137 -0.29 -10.90 10.10
CA TYR A 137 1.16 -10.85 10.17
C TYR A 137 1.70 -9.56 9.54
N ALA A 138 2.66 -8.92 10.20
CA ALA A 138 3.42 -7.80 9.66
C ALA A 138 4.76 -7.67 10.40
N LEU A 139 5.68 -6.87 9.88
CA LEU A 139 6.89 -6.50 10.61
C LEU A 139 6.53 -5.69 11.87
N PRO A 140 7.30 -5.81 12.97
CA PRO A 140 7.10 -4.97 14.17
C PRO A 140 7.09 -3.47 13.85
N SER A 141 7.95 -3.01 12.95
CA SER A 141 8.00 -1.61 12.51
C SER A 141 6.71 -1.15 11.81
N THR A 142 6.09 -2.00 11.01
CA THR A 142 4.76 -1.74 10.43
C THR A 142 3.72 -1.59 11.53
N ILE A 143 3.68 -2.53 12.48
CA ILE A 143 2.72 -2.51 13.61
C ILE A 143 2.85 -1.21 14.42
N GLU A 144 4.07 -0.81 14.74
CA GLU A 144 4.31 0.42 15.52
C GLU A 144 3.91 1.70 14.75
N LYS A 145 4.20 1.77 13.44
CA LYS A 145 3.74 2.88 12.59
C LYS A 145 2.21 2.98 12.60
N LEU A 146 1.50 1.86 12.48
CA LEU A 146 0.04 1.82 12.44
C LEU A 146 -0.61 2.12 13.81
N LYS A 147 0.01 1.75 14.92
CA LYS A 147 -0.40 2.16 16.27
C LYS A 147 -0.29 3.67 16.49
N GLY A 148 0.66 4.30 15.81
CA GLY A 148 0.87 5.73 15.84
C GLY A 148 -0.14 6.50 15.00
N ALA A 149 0.34 7.56 14.34
CA ALA A 149 -0.52 8.43 13.53
C ALA A 149 -0.98 7.80 12.21
N GLU A 150 -0.18 6.89 11.62
CA GLU A 150 -0.38 6.36 10.27
C GLU A 150 -1.72 5.64 10.10
N GLY A 151 -2.15 4.86 11.11
CA GLY A 151 -3.39 4.11 11.02
C GLY A 151 -4.62 4.99 10.72
N ASN A 152 -4.82 6.03 11.53
CA ASN A 152 -5.94 6.96 11.34
C ASN A 152 -5.72 7.92 10.18
N LEU A 153 -4.47 8.31 9.92
CA LEU A 153 -4.12 9.16 8.77
C LEU A 153 -4.54 8.49 7.46
N TRP A 154 -4.12 7.25 7.23
CA TRP A 154 -4.45 6.52 6.00
C TRP A 154 -5.94 6.28 5.83
N ARG A 155 -6.67 5.94 6.91
CA ARG A 155 -8.12 5.84 6.87
C ARG A 155 -8.75 7.15 6.39
N SER A 156 -8.38 8.28 7.00
CA SER A 156 -8.93 9.60 6.65
C SER A 156 -8.55 10.03 5.23
N LEU A 157 -7.34 9.69 4.77
CA LEU A 157 -6.91 9.96 3.39
C LEU A 157 -7.75 9.17 2.39
N MET A 158 -7.99 7.88 2.63
CA MET A 158 -8.83 7.05 1.76
C MET A 158 -10.27 7.55 1.71
N GLU A 159 -10.88 7.90 2.86
CA GLU A 159 -12.21 8.50 2.91
C GLU A 159 -12.29 9.78 2.05
N ARG A 160 -11.28 10.66 2.17
CA ARG A 160 -11.23 11.92 1.42
C ARG A 160 -11.02 11.70 -0.08
N TRP A 161 -10.06 10.87 -0.48
CA TRP A 161 -9.72 10.65 -1.89
C TRP A 161 -10.82 9.92 -2.67
N THR A 162 -11.61 9.09 -1.97
CA THR A 162 -12.71 8.33 -2.56
C THR A 162 -14.08 8.99 -2.41
N ASN A 163 -14.10 10.28 -2.01
CA ASN A 163 -15.34 10.99 -1.69
C ASN A 163 -16.25 10.16 -0.76
N GLN A 164 -15.66 9.70 0.36
CA GLN A 164 -16.31 8.93 1.41
C GLN A 164 -16.80 7.52 1.02
N SER A 165 -16.42 7.01 -0.15
CA SER A 165 -16.81 5.65 -0.55
C SER A 165 -16.24 4.55 0.35
N THR A 166 -15.23 4.84 1.18
CA THR A 166 -14.61 3.91 2.13
C THR A 166 -15.10 4.08 3.57
N LEU A 167 -16.17 4.86 3.80
CA LEU A 167 -16.77 5.04 5.13
C LEU A 167 -17.12 3.70 5.79
N GLY A 168 -17.02 3.67 7.13
CA GLY A 168 -17.24 2.49 7.95
C GLY A 168 -16.00 1.60 8.08
N THR A 169 -14.90 1.92 7.38
CA THR A 169 -13.62 1.24 7.55
C THR A 169 -13.03 1.57 8.92
N GLN A 170 -12.69 0.57 9.71
CA GLN A 170 -12.01 0.71 11.00
C GLN A 170 -10.53 0.30 10.89
N VAL A 171 -9.71 0.91 11.73
CA VAL A 171 -8.29 0.55 11.86
C VAL A 171 -8.17 -0.76 12.62
N VAL A 172 -7.85 -1.84 11.92
CA VAL A 172 -7.58 -3.15 12.50
C VAL A 172 -6.09 -3.46 12.34
N LEU A 173 -5.36 -3.42 13.44
CA LEU A 173 -3.91 -3.57 13.47
C LEU A 173 -3.49 -5.03 13.26
N PRO A 174 -2.34 -5.30 12.62
CA PRO A 174 -1.70 -6.60 12.67
C PRO A 174 -1.39 -7.00 14.12
N ASN A 175 -1.63 -8.27 14.44
CA ASN A 175 -1.53 -8.82 15.80
C ASN A 175 -0.44 -9.89 15.95
N SER A 176 0.22 -10.26 14.85
CA SER A 176 1.18 -11.36 14.80
C SER A 176 2.49 -10.88 14.14
N PRO A 177 3.48 -10.43 14.95
CA PRO A 177 4.73 -9.94 14.39
C PRO A 177 5.55 -11.05 13.74
N VAL A 178 6.17 -10.72 12.60
CA VAL A 178 7.12 -11.59 11.87
C VAL A 178 8.43 -10.87 11.64
N GLN A 179 9.47 -11.62 11.29
CA GLN A 179 10.80 -11.09 11.06
C GLN A 179 11.46 -11.68 9.81
N GLN A 180 12.54 -11.04 9.37
CA GLN A 180 13.37 -11.49 8.27
C GLN A 180 13.77 -12.97 8.42
N GLY A 181 13.60 -13.76 7.32
CA GLY A 181 13.99 -15.16 7.25
C GLY A 181 13.05 -16.15 7.96
N GLN A 182 12.05 -15.64 8.69
CA GLN A 182 11.05 -16.51 9.31
C GLN A 182 10.24 -17.24 8.23
N SER A 183 9.91 -18.50 8.51
CA SER A 183 9.01 -19.30 7.67
C SER A 183 7.82 -19.77 8.48
N ILE A 184 6.64 -19.71 7.89
CA ILE A 184 5.36 -20.15 8.49
C ILE A 184 4.75 -21.18 7.54
N GLN A 185 4.51 -22.39 8.06
CA GLN A 185 3.81 -23.44 7.33
C GLN A 185 2.30 -23.32 7.60
N ILE A 186 1.50 -23.19 6.53
CA ILE A 186 0.04 -23.21 6.61
C ILE A 186 -0.47 -24.24 5.60
N GLY A 187 -0.99 -25.34 6.12
CA GLY A 187 -1.33 -26.51 5.30
C GLY A 187 -0.12 -27.05 4.54
N ASP A 188 -0.23 -27.15 3.23
CA ASP A 188 0.81 -27.66 2.32
C ASP A 188 1.72 -26.55 1.75
N VAL A 189 1.57 -25.30 2.18
CA VAL A 189 2.31 -24.15 1.67
C VAL A 189 3.18 -23.53 2.76
N THR A 190 4.44 -23.23 2.42
CA THR A 190 5.39 -22.49 3.26
C THR A 190 5.45 -21.03 2.80
N PHE A 191 5.22 -20.12 3.73
CA PHE A 191 5.38 -18.69 3.55
C PHE A 191 6.70 -18.27 4.18
N ARG A 192 7.61 -17.67 3.39
CA ARG A 192 8.89 -17.15 3.88
C ARG A 192 8.92 -15.64 3.79
N MET A 193 9.34 -15.02 4.89
CA MET A 193 9.39 -13.56 5.06
C MET A 193 10.74 -13.01 4.63
N HIS A 194 10.72 -11.98 3.79
CA HIS A 194 11.91 -11.26 3.33
C HIS A 194 11.82 -9.78 3.67
N HIS A 195 12.83 -9.26 4.36
CA HIS A 195 13.01 -7.86 4.68
C HIS A 195 14.50 -7.52 4.71
N TYR A 196 14.95 -6.60 3.88
CA TYR A 196 16.37 -6.28 3.73
C TYR A 196 16.69 -4.80 3.99
N GLY A 197 15.82 -4.13 4.75
CA GLY A 197 15.91 -2.70 5.07
C GLY A 197 14.95 -1.86 4.25
N THR A 198 15.25 -0.56 4.16
CA THR A 198 14.41 0.41 3.45
C THR A 198 14.51 0.23 1.94
N ALA A 199 13.37 0.12 1.27
CA ALA A 199 13.25 0.23 -0.19
C ALA A 199 12.17 1.25 -0.54
N HIS A 200 10.88 0.88 -0.52
CA HIS A 200 9.75 1.79 -0.67
C HIS A 200 9.41 2.48 0.67
N THR A 201 9.50 1.73 1.75
CA THR A 201 9.38 2.20 3.14
C THR A 201 10.44 1.54 4.02
N PRO A 202 10.65 2.01 5.27
CA PRO A 202 11.51 1.32 6.22
C PRO A 202 10.99 -0.05 6.69
N SER A 203 9.77 -0.41 6.32
CA SER A 203 9.09 -1.61 6.83
C SER A 203 8.52 -2.51 5.73
N ASP A 204 9.20 -2.60 4.59
CA ASP A 204 8.76 -3.45 3.48
C ASP A 204 8.97 -4.92 3.79
N LEU A 205 7.89 -5.70 3.69
CA LEU A 205 7.87 -7.15 3.84
C LEU A 205 7.49 -7.79 2.51
N CYS A 206 8.36 -8.61 1.95
CA CYS A 206 7.99 -9.51 0.86
C CYS A 206 7.64 -10.89 1.42
N VAL A 207 6.63 -11.52 0.86
CA VAL A 207 6.13 -12.83 1.27
C VAL A 207 6.29 -13.82 0.11
N GLU A 208 7.19 -14.78 0.28
CA GLU A 208 7.43 -15.85 -0.70
C GLU A 208 6.50 -17.03 -0.43
N VAL A 209 5.81 -17.47 -1.46
CA VAL A 209 5.08 -18.74 -1.53
C VAL A 209 6.03 -19.79 -2.11
N VAL A 210 6.75 -20.49 -1.24
CA VAL A 210 7.95 -21.28 -1.59
C VAL A 210 7.66 -22.34 -2.64
N GLN A 211 6.58 -23.10 -2.49
CA GLN A 211 6.24 -24.20 -3.39
C GLN A 211 5.94 -23.73 -4.82
N ASP A 212 5.38 -22.53 -4.95
CA ASP A 212 4.96 -21.97 -6.23
C ASP A 212 6.02 -21.11 -6.90
N LYS A 213 7.11 -20.77 -6.19
CA LYS A 213 8.10 -19.78 -6.63
C LYS A 213 7.44 -18.45 -7.00
N VAL A 214 6.52 -17.99 -6.16
CA VAL A 214 5.83 -16.72 -6.27
C VAL A 214 6.16 -15.87 -5.06
N THR A 215 6.56 -14.62 -5.28
CA THR A 215 6.83 -13.69 -4.19
C THR A 215 5.98 -12.44 -4.36
N ALA A 216 5.13 -12.17 -3.37
CA ALA A 216 4.45 -10.87 -3.22
C ALA A 216 5.47 -9.86 -2.70
N VAL A 217 5.69 -8.78 -3.46
CA VAL A 217 6.76 -7.81 -3.19
C VAL A 217 6.24 -6.48 -2.65
N GLY A 218 4.92 -6.34 -2.44
CA GLY A 218 4.35 -5.05 -2.06
C GLY A 218 4.75 -3.96 -3.06
N ASP A 219 5.15 -2.81 -2.55
CA ASP A 219 5.44 -1.63 -3.38
C ASP A 219 6.93 -1.38 -3.63
N ILE A 220 7.81 -2.32 -3.25
CA ILE A 220 9.22 -2.19 -3.61
C ILE A 220 9.45 -2.17 -5.12
N ALA A 221 8.52 -2.76 -5.90
CA ALA A 221 8.50 -2.69 -7.36
C ALA A 221 7.06 -2.67 -7.88
N MET A 222 6.80 -1.89 -8.94
CA MET A 222 5.48 -1.66 -9.53
C MET A 222 5.56 -1.61 -11.06
N THR A 223 4.43 -1.84 -11.77
CA THR A 223 4.43 -1.81 -13.24
C THR A 223 3.64 -0.66 -13.84
N ASN A 224 2.58 -0.19 -13.20
CA ASN A 224 1.59 0.70 -13.82
C ASN A 224 1.52 2.11 -13.22
N ARG A 225 2.32 2.41 -12.20
CA ARG A 225 2.30 3.73 -11.56
C ARG A 225 3.68 4.19 -11.10
N ILE A 226 3.82 5.49 -10.88
CA ILE A 226 4.84 6.13 -10.09
C ILE A 226 4.14 6.79 -8.89
N ALA A 227 4.45 6.35 -7.68
CA ALA A 227 3.71 6.71 -6.48
C ALA A 227 4.57 7.48 -5.47
N ASN A 228 4.19 7.44 -4.20
CA ASN A 228 4.96 8.07 -3.13
C ASN A 228 6.28 7.31 -2.87
N MET A 229 7.35 8.06 -2.66
CA MET A 229 8.71 7.55 -2.37
C MET A 229 9.31 8.28 -1.17
N ASP A 230 8.49 9.00 -0.38
CA ASP A 230 8.95 9.92 0.67
C ASP A 230 9.79 9.24 1.74
N ASP A 231 9.44 8.01 2.10
CA ASP A 231 10.13 7.21 3.11
C ASP A 231 11.09 6.18 2.50
N GLY A 232 11.27 6.21 1.18
CA GLY A 232 12.06 5.23 0.43
C GLY A 232 13.55 5.54 0.36
N SER A 233 14.31 4.61 -0.23
CA SER A 233 15.75 4.73 -0.48
C SER A 233 16.12 4.10 -1.82
N TYR A 234 16.87 4.81 -2.67
CA TYR A 234 17.37 4.28 -3.94
C TYR A 234 18.45 3.21 -3.72
N PRO A 235 19.55 3.48 -3.00
CA PRO A 235 20.54 2.45 -2.70
C PRO A 235 19.94 1.27 -1.92
N GLY A 236 19.00 1.57 -0.99
CA GLY A 236 18.27 0.56 -0.24
C GLY A 236 17.45 -0.35 -1.15
N THR A 237 16.75 0.19 -2.14
CA THR A 237 15.98 -0.57 -3.13
C THR A 237 16.88 -1.53 -3.92
N PHE A 238 18.04 -1.07 -4.42
CA PHE A 238 18.97 -1.92 -5.16
C PHE A 238 19.55 -3.03 -4.29
N LYS A 239 19.91 -2.72 -3.05
CA LYS A 239 20.36 -3.71 -2.06
C LYS A 239 19.27 -4.74 -1.78
N TYR A 240 18.03 -4.28 -1.61
CA TYR A 240 16.88 -5.15 -1.34
C TYR A 240 16.67 -6.15 -2.48
N TYR A 241 16.66 -5.70 -3.75
CA TYR A 241 16.50 -6.56 -4.91
C TYR A 241 17.60 -7.62 -4.98
N LYS A 242 18.87 -7.20 -4.88
CA LYS A 242 20.01 -8.11 -4.90
C LYS A 242 19.89 -9.19 -3.82
N SER A 243 19.49 -8.81 -2.60
CA SER A 243 19.34 -9.74 -1.48
C SER A 243 18.15 -10.67 -1.67
N LEU A 244 17.03 -10.16 -2.18
CA LEU A 244 15.82 -10.94 -2.41
C LEU A 244 16.03 -11.97 -3.53
N GLU A 245 16.60 -11.57 -4.67
CA GLU A 245 16.93 -12.47 -5.79
C GLU A 245 17.95 -13.54 -5.39
N ALA A 246 18.96 -13.19 -4.57
CA ALA A 246 19.92 -14.15 -4.05
C ALA A 246 19.29 -15.20 -3.12
N ALA A 247 18.26 -14.81 -2.34
CA ALA A 247 17.58 -15.69 -1.40
C ALA A 247 16.54 -16.60 -2.06
N THR A 248 15.89 -16.14 -3.12
CA THR A 248 14.72 -16.82 -3.70
C THR A 248 14.97 -17.43 -5.08
N GLY A 249 15.98 -16.94 -5.82
CA GLY A 249 16.22 -17.28 -7.21
C GLY A 249 15.14 -16.73 -8.15
N GLN A 250 14.88 -17.45 -9.25
CA GLN A 250 13.85 -17.05 -10.20
C GLN A 250 12.45 -17.19 -9.63
N GLN A 251 11.68 -16.11 -9.67
CA GLN A 251 10.34 -16.01 -9.13
C GLN A 251 9.37 -15.41 -10.15
N LEU A 252 8.07 -15.65 -9.94
CA LEU A 252 7.03 -14.76 -10.39
C LEU A 252 6.85 -13.67 -9.31
N TRP A 253 7.23 -12.44 -9.62
CA TRP A 253 7.09 -11.30 -8.71
C TRP A 253 5.69 -10.70 -8.84
N VAL A 254 4.98 -10.58 -7.73
CA VAL A 254 3.62 -10.02 -7.68
C VAL A 254 3.68 -8.69 -6.92
N PRO A 255 3.51 -7.55 -7.62
CA PRO A 255 3.55 -6.24 -6.99
C PRO A 255 2.25 -5.91 -6.25
N GLY A 256 2.31 -4.91 -5.36
CA GLY A 256 1.10 -4.27 -4.82
C GLY A 256 0.31 -3.53 -5.89
N HIS A 257 0.99 -3.00 -6.93
CA HIS A 257 0.35 -2.28 -8.05
C HIS A 257 0.88 -2.75 -9.39
N GLY A 258 -0.06 -3.11 -10.26
CA GLY A 258 0.23 -3.53 -11.62
C GLY A 258 0.34 -5.04 -11.80
N GLN A 259 0.86 -5.47 -12.92
CA GLN A 259 0.88 -6.88 -13.35
C GLN A 259 2.00 -7.69 -12.69
N ALA A 260 1.69 -8.94 -12.34
CA ALA A 260 2.70 -9.92 -11.95
C ALA A 260 3.63 -10.25 -13.12
N ARG A 261 4.96 -10.25 -12.88
CA ARG A 261 5.96 -10.46 -13.94
C ARG A 261 7.24 -11.10 -13.39
N PRO A 262 7.89 -12.01 -14.15
CA PRO A 262 9.18 -12.56 -13.75
C PRO A 262 10.34 -11.55 -13.85
N ASP A 263 10.21 -10.53 -14.69
CA ASP A 263 11.23 -9.48 -14.90
C ASP A 263 10.91 -8.17 -14.13
N LEU A 264 9.98 -8.19 -13.17
CA LEU A 264 9.51 -7.00 -12.46
C LEU A 264 10.65 -6.25 -11.78
N LEU A 265 11.45 -6.93 -10.94
CA LEU A 265 12.52 -6.30 -10.17
C LEU A 265 13.58 -5.69 -11.10
N LYS A 266 13.96 -6.42 -12.16
CA LYS A 266 14.87 -5.91 -13.18
C LYS A 266 14.33 -4.64 -13.84
N THR A 267 13.10 -4.72 -14.35
CA THR A 267 12.54 -3.61 -15.14
C THR A 267 12.22 -2.38 -14.32
N TYR A 268 11.78 -2.54 -13.06
CA TYR A 268 11.58 -1.41 -12.15
C TYR A 268 12.92 -0.89 -11.61
N GLY A 269 13.88 -1.77 -11.34
CA GLY A 269 15.24 -1.40 -10.95
C GLY A 269 15.95 -0.57 -12.01
N GLU A 270 15.80 -0.90 -13.30
CA GLU A 270 16.31 -0.09 -14.41
C GLU A 270 15.69 1.32 -14.44
N PHE A 271 14.39 1.44 -14.19
CA PHE A 271 13.72 2.74 -14.06
C PHE A 271 14.28 3.55 -12.88
N MET A 272 14.41 2.92 -11.70
CA MET A 272 14.97 3.56 -10.51
C MET A 272 16.44 3.97 -10.72
N ALA A 273 17.24 3.14 -11.39
CA ALA A 273 18.62 3.44 -11.75
C ALA A 273 18.71 4.62 -12.74
N GLY A 274 17.77 4.71 -13.69
CA GLY A 274 17.67 5.84 -14.62
C GLY A 274 17.36 7.18 -13.93
N ILE A 275 16.84 7.16 -12.69
CA ILE A 275 16.66 8.36 -11.86
C ILE A 275 17.89 8.58 -10.98
N TRP A 276 18.33 7.54 -10.29
CA TRP A 276 19.40 7.61 -9.30
C TRP A 276 20.76 7.99 -9.88
N GLU A 277 21.21 7.30 -10.92
CA GLU A 277 22.54 7.49 -11.48
C GLU A 277 22.78 8.92 -12.03
N PRO A 278 21.84 9.53 -12.80
CA PRO A 278 21.99 10.93 -13.19
C PRO A 278 21.99 11.91 -12.00
N CYS A 279 21.22 11.63 -10.93
CA CYS A 279 21.25 12.47 -9.74
C CYS A 279 22.58 12.36 -9.00
N LEU A 280 23.08 11.15 -8.78
CA LEU A 280 24.38 10.92 -8.15
C LEU A 280 25.51 11.62 -8.94
N LYS A 281 25.53 11.43 -10.25
CA LYS A 281 26.51 12.09 -11.11
C LYS A 281 26.40 13.62 -11.09
N ALA A 282 25.20 14.17 -11.02
CA ALA A 282 24.99 15.62 -10.92
C ALA A 282 25.58 16.18 -9.62
N VAL A 283 25.38 15.47 -8.49
CA VAL A 283 25.98 15.85 -7.19
C VAL A 283 27.51 15.78 -7.25
N GLU A 284 28.09 14.70 -7.76
CA GLU A 284 29.54 14.54 -7.94
C GLU A 284 30.15 15.63 -8.84
N ASP A 285 29.43 16.05 -9.88
CA ASP A 285 29.85 17.12 -10.82
C ASP A 285 29.57 18.54 -10.26
N GLY A 286 28.99 18.71 -9.08
CA GLY A 286 28.58 20.00 -8.52
C GLY A 286 27.44 20.69 -9.26
N LYS A 287 26.62 19.94 -9.97
CA LYS A 287 25.44 20.42 -10.71
C LYS A 287 24.23 20.53 -9.81
N THR A 288 23.29 21.36 -10.21
CA THR A 288 22.03 21.60 -9.50
C THR A 288 21.02 20.45 -9.70
N GLU A 289 20.02 20.37 -8.81
CA GLU A 289 18.88 19.45 -8.96
C GLU A 289 18.14 19.64 -10.30
N ALA A 290 18.01 20.88 -10.79
CA ALA A 290 17.37 21.17 -12.07
C ALA A 290 18.13 20.55 -13.25
N GLU A 291 19.47 20.57 -13.21
CA GLU A 291 20.32 19.92 -14.21
C GLU A 291 20.24 18.39 -14.09
N ALA A 292 20.21 17.84 -12.87
CA ALA A 292 19.95 16.43 -12.61
C ALA A 292 18.61 16.00 -13.21
N ARG A 293 17.54 16.77 -12.98
CA ARG A 293 16.21 16.51 -13.55
C ARG A 293 16.24 16.50 -15.08
N ALA A 294 16.94 17.45 -15.70
CA ALA A 294 17.07 17.47 -17.14
C ALA A 294 17.80 16.24 -17.71
N ALA A 295 18.76 15.70 -16.96
CA ALA A 295 19.46 14.46 -17.31
C ALA A 295 18.56 13.23 -17.12
N VAL A 296 17.84 13.12 -16.01
CA VAL A 296 16.86 12.04 -15.72
C VAL A 296 15.80 11.96 -16.81
N MET A 297 15.23 13.10 -17.24
CA MET A 297 14.18 13.12 -18.27
C MET A 297 14.70 12.71 -19.67
N LYS A 298 16.02 12.71 -19.89
CA LYS A 298 16.67 12.23 -21.12
C LYS A 298 17.12 10.77 -21.01
N ASP A 299 17.12 10.19 -19.82
CA ASP A 299 17.54 8.81 -19.64
C ASP A 299 16.57 7.86 -20.35
N PRO A 300 17.05 6.97 -21.24
CA PRO A 300 16.17 6.08 -22.00
C PRO A 300 15.36 5.13 -21.12
N ARG A 301 15.87 4.75 -19.95
CA ARG A 301 15.20 3.87 -18.99
C ARG A 301 13.97 4.55 -18.38
N VAL A 302 14.04 5.87 -18.13
CA VAL A 302 12.95 6.70 -17.65
C VAL A 302 11.97 7.00 -18.78
N ALA A 303 12.48 7.45 -19.94
CA ALA A 303 11.66 7.81 -21.09
C ALA A 303 10.80 6.64 -21.61
N ALA A 304 11.35 5.42 -21.60
CA ALA A 304 10.62 4.23 -22.01
C ALA A 304 9.38 3.92 -21.14
N ARG A 305 9.39 4.36 -19.88
CA ARG A 305 8.31 4.09 -18.91
C ARG A 305 7.35 5.25 -18.71
N ALA A 306 7.78 6.48 -18.98
CA ALA A 306 7.01 7.69 -18.72
C ALA A 306 5.55 7.61 -19.21
N LYS A 307 5.34 7.09 -20.43
CA LYS A 307 4.00 7.01 -21.05
C LYS A 307 3.09 5.91 -20.46
N SER A 308 3.67 4.90 -19.82
CA SER A 308 2.93 3.74 -19.30
C SER A 308 2.65 3.79 -17.80
N MET A 309 3.30 4.72 -17.08
CA MET A 309 3.14 4.87 -15.63
C MET A 309 2.14 5.96 -15.30
N GLN A 310 1.05 5.59 -14.64
CA GLN A 310 0.08 6.53 -14.11
C GLN A 310 0.75 7.46 -13.07
N GLY A 311 0.40 8.74 -13.10
CA GLY A 311 0.95 9.75 -12.20
C GLY A 311 2.39 10.19 -12.51
N PHE A 312 2.98 9.79 -13.65
CA PHE A 312 4.38 10.10 -13.97
C PHE A 312 4.66 11.61 -13.92
N ASP A 313 3.92 12.42 -14.67
CA ASP A 313 4.18 13.87 -14.76
C ASP A 313 4.03 14.60 -13.41
N GLY A 314 3.10 14.14 -12.58
CA GLY A 314 2.86 14.71 -11.25
C GLY A 314 3.89 14.30 -10.18
N ASN A 315 4.55 13.15 -10.34
CA ASN A 315 5.42 12.59 -9.29
C ASN A 315 6.90 12.53 -9.66
N ILE A 316 7.27 12.55 -10.94
CA ILE A 316 8.68 12.41 -11.34
C ILE A 316 9.59 13.49 -10.72
N GLY A 317 9.07 14.72 -10.57
CA GLY A 317 9.82 15.80 -9.90
C GLY A 317 10.23 15.42 -8.49
N LYS A 318 9.30 14.87 -7.70
CA LYS A 318 9.54 14.41 -6.33
C LYS A 318 10.54 13.25 -6.28
N TYR A 319 10.44 12.30 -7.19
CA TYR A 319 11.40 11.20 -7.32
C TYR A 319 12.81 11.72 -7.55
N VAL A 320 12.97 12.70 -8.45
CA VAL A 320 14.27 13.32 -8.71
C VAL A 320 14.79 14.06 -7.48
N SER A 321 13.94 14.87 -6.82
CA SER A 321 14.34 15.60 -5.61
C SER A 321 14.82 14.66 -4.51
N LEU A 322 14.10 13.56 -4.27
CA LEU A 322 14.49 12.57 -3.25
C LEU A 322 15.80 11.87 -3.63
N ALA A 323 15.97 11.49 -4.91
CA ALA A 323 17.21 10.89 -5.40
C ALA A 323 18.39 11.84 -5.25
N TYR A 324 18.21 13.11 -5.58
CA TYR A 324 19.25 14.13 -5.48
C TYR A 324 19.67 14.36 -4.02
N LEU A 325 18.70 14.54 -3.10
CA LEU A 325 18.96 14.70 -1.68
C LEU A 325 19.62 13.46 -1.04
N GLU A 326 19.27 12.26 -1.49
CA GLU A 326 19.92 11.03 -1.02
C GLU A 326 21.32 10.91 -1.58
N ALA A 327 21.55 11.32 -2.85
CA ALA A 327 22.86 11.35 -3.47
C ALA A 327 23.83 12.31 -2.74
N GLU A 328 23.37 13.49 -2.30
CA GLU A 328 24.17 14.40 -1.48
C GLU A 328 24.65 13.73 -0.17
N LYS A 329 23.80 12.94 0.48
CA LYS A 329 24.16 12.21 1.71
C LYS A 329 25.17 11.08 1.49
N VAL A 330 25.24 10.55 0.27
CA VAL A 330 26.15 9.44 -0.08
C VAL A 330 27.49 9.98 -0.57
N ALA A 331 27.52 11.18 -1.19
CA ALA A 331 28.71 11.78 -1.78
C ALA A 331 29.58 12.53 -0.76
N PHE A 332 28.98 12.94 0.37
CA PHE A 332 29.63 13.71 1.44
C PHE A 332 29.40 13.05 2.82
#